data_9fb8b225f58208ba270a034bd8171391
#
_entry.id   9fb8b225f58208ba270a034bd8171391
#
_cell.length_a   1.000
_cell.length_b   1.000
_cell.length_c   1.000
_cell.angle_alpha   90.00
_cell.angle_beta   90.00
_cell.angle_gamma   90.00
#
_symmetry.space_group_name_H-M   'P 1'
#
loop_
_entity.id
_entity.type
_entity.pdbx_description
1 polymer ?
#
loop_
_entity_poly.entity_id
_entity_poly.type
_entity_poly.pdbx_seq_one_letter_code
_entity_poly.pdbx_strand_id
1 'polypeptide(L)'
;RSHPCLVIYNMMNESGNATPEKLELEIQAMKDMRVLDPSRLILRTSAWAKGDDIEDQAKIHIRPYDEKVYWSGWYDYHRAGGPAVWNEGLYKGPEDYYNDTKNKREIVFFGEEGALSSPPRLEKNKEDLEKYSYKGWDGREFLRWYDEFNEFLDAKQLRTVYPTVDDLCVAMGTVSYEHQGRKIESARMNNLTDAYVVNGWESELTENYSGIVDCFRYPKSDPAIIARYNQPLYVAVKTRQQVAAAGGEVTVDFYLINEKNVRGNHQLKISVTDSQGKVMEVGTYETEAAGGEVYGQLLVKDVKIPVPTAGGLCRIEAKLCKENSVVTTGYDDILSVNLASNMLDGKGAVWEDGSALQNFLKGKTKEAVAAYEDNLGKLDWIMVARPPRKDQLTMVPMEALRSADGKPGLDVVYYEDMEFQKEVYHEVAKVVNLSAIEGATPSPFVYMLDGYGIKWSGKVL
;
A
#
# COMPACT_ATOMS: atom_id res chain seq x y z
N ARG A 1 12.54 16.19 29.07
CA ARG A 1 12.70 15.29 30.23
C ARG A 1 11.40 15.12 31.04
N SER A 2 10.63 16.17 31.22
CA SER A 2 9.44 16.18 32.09
C SER A 2 8.16 15.66 31.42
N HIS A 3 8.20 15.25 30.16
CA HIS A 3 7.03 14.76 29.45
C HIS A 3 6.98 13.22 29.47
N PRO A 4 6.03 12.60 30.17
CA PRO A 4 5.93 11.14 30.25
C PRO A 4 5.61 10.48 28.90
N CYS A 5 5.07 11.23 27.93
CA CYS A 5 4.80 10.75 26.58
C CYS A 5 6.06 10.63 25.71
N LEU A 6 7.19 11.20 26.12
CA LEU A 6 8.46 11.01 25.44
C LEU A 6 9.07 9.66 25.90
N VAL A 7 9.00 8.67 25.03
CA VAL A 7 9.45 7.29 25.31
C VAL A 7 10.82 7.02 24.71
N ILE A 8 11.08 7.55 23.53
CA ILE A 8 12.25 7.26 22.69
C ILE A 8 12.78 8.57 22.11
N TYR A 9 14.10 8.72 22.11
CA TYR A 9 14.80 9.72 21.31
C TYR A 9 15.24 9.08 19.99
N ASN A 10 14.80 9.59 18.88
CA ASN A 10 15.31 9.25 17.57
C ASN A 10 16.17 10.41 17.05
N MET A 11 17.46 10.14 16.83
CA MET A 11 18.43 11.19 16.48
C MET A 11 18.29 11.64 15.02
N MET A 12 17.93 10.70 14.13
CA MET A 12 17.84 10.95 12.69
C MET A 12 16.73 10.09 12.07
N ASN A 13 16.21 10.56 10.94
CA ASN A 13 15.26 9.79 10.13
C ASN A 13 15.95 9.27 8.87
N GLU A 14 15.79 7.97 8.59
CA GLU A 14 16.24 7.32 7.35
C GLU A 14 17.70 7.63 6.96
N SER A 15 18.56 7.88 7.94
CA SER A 15 19.96 8.15 7.70
C SER A 15 20.69 6.88 7.29
N GLY A 16 21.04 6.78 6.03
CA GLY A 16 21.78 5.67 5.46
C GLY A 16 23.19 5.48 6.00
N ASN A 17 24.07 4.84 5.25
CA ASN A 17 25.44 4.55 5.64
C ASN A 17 26.22 5.83 5.97
N ALA A 18 26.50 6.03 7.25
CA ALA A 18 27.38 7.10 7.68
C ALA A 18 28.84 6.75 7.35
N THR A 19 29.65 7.75 6.98
CA THR A 19 31.11 7.54 6.99
C THR A 19 31.58 7.21 8.39
N PRO A 20 32.72 6.52 8.59
CA PRO A 20 33.22 6.18 9.93
C PRO A 20 33.30 7.41 10.86
N GLU A 21 33.75 8.55 10.33
CA GLU A 21 33.88 9.79 11.10
C GLU A 21 32.50 10.35 11.52
N LYS A 22 31.52 10.31 10.62
CA LYS A 22 30.15 10.74 10.92
C LYS A 22 29.52 9.83 11.97
N LEU A 23 29.71 8.51 11.82
CA LEU A 23 29.19 7.52 12.77
C LEU A 23 29.76 7.72 14.17
N GLU A 24 31.07 8.04 14.30
CA GLU A 24 31.70 8.31 15.59
C GLU A 24 31.08 9.54 16.27
N LEU A 25 30.82 10.61 15.52
CA LEU A 25 30.15 11.81 16.04
C LEU A 25 28.70 11.51 16.48
N GLU A 26 27.97 10.72 15.71
CA GLU A 26 26.60 10.30 16.03
C GLU A 26 26.56 9.46 17.33
N ILE A 27 27.48 8.51 17.45
CA ILE A 27 27.62 7.68 18.68
C ILE A 27 27.96 8.56 19.88
N GLN A 28 28.85 9.52 19.72
CA GLN A 28 29.18 10.44 20.82
C GLN A 28 27.97 11.27 21.22
N ALA A 29 27.19 11.80 20.28
CA ALA A 29 25.96 12.53 20.56
C ALA A 29 24.91 11.66 21.31
N MET A 30 24.79 10.40 20.95
CA MET A 30 23.92 9.43 21.67
C MET A 30 24.39 9.20 23.11
N LYS A 31 25.70 9.08 23.33
CA LYS A 31 26.29 8.95 24.68
C LYS A 31 26.03 10.18 25.55
N ASP A 32 26.18 11.37 24.95
CA ASP A 32 25.90 12.64 25.61
C ASP A 32 24.41 12.76 25.99
N MET A 33 23.53 12.36 25.05
CA MET A 33 22.10 12.30 25.31
C MET A 33 21.78 11.31 26.45
N ARG A 34 22.46 10.17 26.51
CA ARG A 34 22.31 9.18 27.56
C ARG A 34 22.68 9.74 28.94
N VAL A 35 23.74 10.54 29.03
CA VAL A 35 24.14 11.22 30.26
C VAL A 35 23.05 12.20 30.70
N LEU A 36 22.46 12.91 29.76
CA LEU A 36 21.40 13.87 30.02
C LEU A 36 20.08 13.20 30.43
N ASP A 37 19.73 12.07 29.82
CA ASP A 37 18.51 11.30 30.14
C ASP A 37 18.75 9.80 30.08
N PRO A 38 19.11 9.18 31.20
CA PRO A 38 19.40 7.76 31.24
C PRO A 38 18.17 6.85 31.25
N SER A 39 16.96 7.44 31.25
CA SER A 39 15.71 6.68 31.43
C SER A 39 15.05 6.25 30.14
N ARG A 40 15.51 6.74 28.98
CA ARG A 40 14.84 6.52 27.69
C ARG A 40 15.73 5.82 26.69
N LEU A 41 15.08 5.16 25.73
CA LEU A 41 15.76 4.61 24.57
C LEU A 41 16.30 5.72 23.67
N ILE A 42 17.45 5.49 23.06
CA ILE A 42 18.06 6.40 22.11
C ILE A 42 18.37 5.60 20.85
N LEU A 43 17.70 5.94 19.75
CA LEU A 43 17.91 5.38 18.42
C LEU A 43 18.82 6.29 17.62
N ARG A 44 19.75 5.72 16.87
CA ARG A 44 20.55 6.48 15.93
C ARG A 44 19.72 6.99 14.76
N THR A 45 18.97 6.09 14.15
CA THR A 45 18.14 6.38 12.98
C THR A 45 16.93 5.48 12.94
N SER A 46 15.84 5.96 12.37
CA SER A 46 14.66 5.16 12.02
C SER A 46 14.82 4.44 10.67
N ALA A 47 13.95 3.50 10.37
CA ALA A 47 13.70 2.83 9.10
C ALA A 47 14.61 1.67 8.68
N TRP A 48 15.82 1.56 9.15
CA TRP A 48 16.80 0.63 8.52
C TRP A 48 17.06 -0.64 9.32
N ALA A 49 16.17 -0.99 10.23
CA ALA A 49 16.33 -2.20 11.02
C ALA A 49 15.64 -3.37 10.34
N LYS A 50 16.34 -4.12 9.48
CA LYS A 50 15.87 -5.37 8.91
C LYS A 50 16.66 -6.56 9.44
N GLY A 51 15.98 -7.51 10.12
CA GLY A 51 16.43 -8.86 10.38
C GLY A 51 17.92 -9.03 10.72
N ASP A 52 18.57 -10.01 10.12
CA ASP A 52 19.94 -10.41 10.43
C ASP A 52 21.02 -9.37 10.02
N ASP A 53 20.70 -8.41 9.15
CA ASP A 53 21.60 -7.31 8.76
C ASP A 53 21.75 -6.25 9.87
N ILE A 54 20.99 -6.37 10.93
CA ILE A 54 20.97 -5.45 12.06
C ILE A 54 22.20 -5.57 12.94
N GLU A 55 22.92 -6.68 12.96
CA GLU A 55 24.04 -6.86 13.87
C GLU A 55 25.06 -5.72 13.78
N ASP A 56 25.30 -5.17 12.62
CA ASP A 56 26.24 -4.05 12.47
C ASP A 56 25.65 -2.69 12.79
N GLN A 57 24.38 -2.46 12.48
CA GLN A 57 23.69 -1.21 12.81
C GLN A 57 23.19 -1.17 14.26
N ALA A 58 22.83 -2.30 14.79
CA ALA A 58 22.35 -2.48 16.13
C ALA A 58 23.41 -2.24 17.22
N LYS A 59 24.67 -2.35 16.87
CA LYS A 59 25.77 -1.93 17.75
C LYS A 59 25.74 -0.45 18.14
N ILE A 60 24.85 0.32 17.50
CA ILE A 60 24.79 1.76 17.63
C ILE A 60 23.61 2.23 18.50
N HIS A 61 22.67 1.36 18.86
CA HIS A 61 21.57 1.72 19.74
C HIS A 61 21.96 1.57 21.19
N ILE A 62 21.55 2.52 22.04
CA ILE A 62 21.90 2.53 23.45
C ILE A 62 20.65 2.19 24.26
N ARG A 63 20.68 1.09 25.00
CA ARG A 63 19.61 0.72 25.94
C ARG A 63 19.60 1.63 27.16
N PRO A 64 18.42 1.96 27.71
CA PRO A 64 18.34 2.40 29.09
C PRO A 64 18.90 1.27 30.00
N TYR A 65 19.65 1.59 31.03
CA TYR A 65 20.15 0.66 32.02
C TYR A 65 21.30 -0.27 31.62
N ASP A 66 21.82 -0.18 30.39
CA ASP A 66 22.99 -0.94 29.99
C ASP A 66 24.11 0.01 29.58
N GLU A 67 25.16 0.06 30.44
CA GLU A 67 26.29 0.98 30.22
C GLU A 67 27.33 0.43 29.24
N LYS A 68 27.25 -0.85 28.86
CA LYS A 68 28.32 -1.56 28.17
C LYS A 68 27.94 -2.12 26.81
N VAL A 69 26.68 -2.30 26.54
CA VAL A 69 26.21 -2.97 25.31
C VAL A 69 25.32 -2.05 24.50
N TYR A 70 25.70 -1.80 23.30
CA TYR A 70 24.82 -1.19 22.28
C TYR A 70 23.71 -2.20 21.97
N TRP A 71 22.49 -1.71 21.88
CA TRP A 71 21.36 -2.57 21.72
C TRP A 71 21.19 -2.99 20.25
N SER A 72 21.10 -4.29 20.06
CA SER A 72 20.65 -4.93 18.83
C SER A 72 19.20 -5.32 18.99
N GLY A 73 18.31 -4.85 18.16
CA GLY A 73 16.99 -5.43 18.14
C GLY A 73 15.85 -4.50 18.43
N TRP A 74 15.99 -3.31 17.98
CA TRP A 74 14.88 -2.46 17.71
C TRP A 74 14.57 -2.57 16.21
N TYR A 75 13.37 -3.03 15.89
CA TYR A 75 12.90 -3.11 14.54
C TYR A 75 12.02 -1.88 14.28
N ASP A 76 12.55 -0.93 13.55
CA ASP A 76 11.79 0.20 13.08
C ASP A 76 11.63 0.09 11.56
N TYR A 77 10.41 -0.21 11.16
CA TYR A 77 10.02 -0.34 9.77
C TYR A 77 9.34 0.92 9.28
N HIS A 78 9.79 1.39 8.12
CA HIS A 78 9.08 2.37 7.34
C HIS A 78 8.43 1.72 6.14
N ARG A 79 7.13 1.84 6.04
CA ARG A 79 6.32 1.34 4.94
C ARG A 79 5.53 2.47 4.33
N ALA A 80 6.21 3.34 3.61
CA ALA A 80 5.53 4.35 2.81
C ALA A 80 4.62 3.66 1.78
N GLY A 81 3.35 4.04 1.75
CA GLY A 81 2.46 3.73 0.65
C GLY A 81 2.79 4.65 -0.50
N GLY A 82 3.34 4.10 -1.58
CA GLY A 82 3.51 4.86 -2.82
C GLY A 82 2.20 4.95 -3.61
N PRO A 83 2.15 5.75 -4.67
CA PRO A 83 1.03 5.75 -5.58
C PRO A 83 0.81 4.35 -6.17
N ALA A 84 -0.44 3.89 -6.15
CA ALA A 84 -0.88 2.64 -6.76
C ALA A 84 -0.31 1.34 -6.18
N VAL A 85 0.26 1.33 -4.98
CA VAL A 85 0.71 0.08 -4.36
C VAL A 85 -0.40 -0.52 -3.51
N TRP A 86 -1.24 -1.34 -4.13
CA TRP A 86 -2.12 -2.25 -3.41
C TRP A 86 -1.33 -3.52 -3.07
N ASN A 87 -1.22 -3.83 -1.80
CA ASN A 87 -0.55 -5.05 -1.36
C ASN A 87 -1.59 -6.11 -0.99
N GLU A 88 -1.79 -7.09 -1.85
CA GLU A 88 -2.68 -8.23 -1.57
C GLU A 88 -2.26 -9.02 -0.33
N GLY A 89 -1.00 -8.94 0.09
CA GLY A 89 -0.52 -9.52 1.34
C GLY A 89 -1.29 -9.06 2.58
N LEU A 90 -1.93 -7.89 2.53
CA LEU A 90 -2.83 -7.40 3.59
C LEU A 90 -4.04 -8.31 3.85
N TYR A 91 -4.37 -9.17 2.92
CA TYR A 91 -5.46 -10.15 3.03
C TYR A 91 -5.00 -11.54 3.47
N LYS A 92 -3.69 -11.74 3.61
CA LYS A 92 -3.11 -12.95 4.19
C LYS A 92 -3.03 -12.84 5.71
N GLY A 93 -2.54 -13.84 6.39
CA GLY A 93 -2.36 -13.79 7.83
C GLY A 93 -1.24 -12.82 8.24
N PRO A 94 -1.16 -12.43 9.52
CA PRO A 94 -0.12 -11.53 10.02
C PRO A 94 1.29 -12.09 9.86
N GLU A 95 1.46 -13.39 9.89
CA GLU A 95 2.72 -14.10 9.71
C GLU A 95 3.35 -13.87 8.31
N ASP A 96 2.54 -13.58 7.30
CA ASP A 96 3.02 -13.32 5.94
C ASP A 96 3.37 -11.83 5.73
N TYR A 97 3.03 -10.98 6.69
CA TYR A 97 3.08 -9.55 6.48
C TYR A 97 4.19 -8.83 7.25
N TYR A 98 4.48 -9.24 8.47
CA TYR A 98 5.38 -8.51 9.36
C TYR A 98 6.47 -9.34 10.02
N ASN A 99 6.64 -10.56 9.68
CA ASN A 99 7.46 -11.43 10.49
C ASN A 99 8.90 -11.55 9.98
N ASP A 100 9.65 -10.46 10.04
CA ASP A 100 11.08 -10.50 9.77
C ASP A 100 11.92 -10.73 11.02
N THR A 101 11.34 -10.59 12.23
CA THR A 101 12.08 -10.86 13.46
C THR A 101 11.77 -12.22 14.04
N LYS A 102 12.79 -13.01 14.27
CA LYS A 102 12.73 -14.26 15.05
C LYS A 102 12.92 -14.02 16.53
N ASN A 103 13.35 -12.83 16.91
CA ASN A 103 13.70 -12.49 18.28
C ASN A 103 12.50 -11.82 18.97
N LYS A 104 11.84 -12.57 19.85
CA LYS A 104 10.70 -12.10 20.65
C LYS A 104 11.07 -11.17 21.82
N ARG A 105 12.35 -10.86 22.01
CA ARG A 105 12.82 -9.97 23.07
C ARG A 105 12.98 -8.53 22.62
N GLU A 106 12.87 -8.30 21.33
CA GLU A 106 13.08 -7.01 20.72
C GLU A 106 11.76 -6.29 20.52
N ILE A 107 11.79 -4.98 20.65
CA ILE A 107 10.63 -4.14 20.33
C ILE A 107 10.45 -4.09 18.82
N VAL A 108 9.27 -4.43 18.34
CA VAL A 108 8.87 -4.33 16.95
C VAL A 108 8.01 -3.08 16.78
N PHE A 109 8.55 -2.11 16.09
CA PHE A 109 7.96 -0.80 15.90
C PHE A 109 7.82 -0.47 14.41
N PHE A 110 6.64 -0.05 14.01
CA PHE A 110 6.40 0.46 12.68
C PHE A 110 6.32 1.99 12.77
N GLY A 111 7.46 2.65 12.57
CA GLY A 111 7.62 4.09 12.76
C GLY A 111 6.94 4.92 11.68
N GLU A 112 6.78 4.36 10.48
CA GLU A 112 6.07 5.00 9.39
C GLU A 112 5.19 4.01 8.61
N GLU A 113 3.92 3.91 9.01
CA GLU A 113 2.93 3.14 8.27
C GLU A 113 2.14 4.06 7.34
N GLY A 114 2.66 4.25 6.13
CA GLY A 114 2.02 5.07 5.09
C GLY A 114 0.84 4.36 4.42
N ALA A 115 -0.20 5.12 4.06
CA ALA A 115 -1.31 4.65 3.23
C ALA A 115 -0.99 4.76 1.73
N LEU A 116 -1.94 4.41 0.89
CA LEU A 116 -1.93 4.81 -0.52
C LEU A 116 -2.01 6.33 -0.61
N SER A 117 -1.26 6.90 -1.52
CA SER A 117 -1.37 8.33 -1.79
C SER A 117 -2.77 8.68 -2.30
N SER A 118 -3.33 9.75 -1.80
CA SER A 118 -4.60 10.31 -2.25
C SER A 118 -4.53 11.84 -2.28
N PRO A 119 -5.24 12.49 -3.20
CA PRO A 119 -5.20 13.94 -3.32
C PRO A 119 -5.73 14.62 -2.06
N PRO A 120 -5.32 15.86 -1.78
CA PRO A 120 -5.99 16.70 -0.81
C PRO A 120 -7.42 17.05 -1.27
N ARG A 121 -8.18 17.73 -0.42
CA ARG A 121 -9.54 18.20 -0.74
C ARG A 121 -9.47 19.42 -1.67
N LEU A 122 -9.05 19.19 -2.92
CA LEU A 122 -8.67 20.24 -3.89
C LEU A 122 -9.72 21.34 -4.05
N GLU A 123 -11.00 21.00 -4.08
CA GLU A 123 -12.08 21.98 -4.21
C GLU A 123 -12.17 22.90 -2.97
N LYS A 124 -12.07 22.32 -1.79
CA LYS A 124 -12.06 23.09 -0.52
C LYS A 124 -10.79 23.92 -0.37
N ASN A 125 -9.66 23.37 -0.77
CA ASN A 125 -8.38 24.09 -0.76
C ASN A 125 -8.45 25.30 -1.70
N LYS A 126 -9.04 25.12 -2.90
CA LYS A 126 -9.28 26.22 -3.84
C LYS A 126 -10.15 27.32 -3.23
N GLU A 127 -11.28 26.96 -2.59
CA GLU A 127 -12.16 27.90 -1.92
C GLU A 127 -11.42 28.74 -0.86
N ASP A 128 -10.58 28.10 -0.03
CA ASP A 128 -9.78 28.79 0.98
C ASP A 128 -8.68 29.67 0.38
N LEU A 129 -7.97 29.18 -0.65
CA LEU A 129 -6.95 29.96 -1.35
C LEU A 129 -7.52 31.24 -1.99
N GLU A 130 -8.70 31.14 -2.59
CA GLU A 130 -9.41 32.30 -3.17
C GLU A 130 -9.90 33.24 -2.08
N LYS A 131 -10.52 32.72 -1.03
CA LYS A 131 -11.04 33.50 0.10
C LYS A 131 -9.97 34.31 0.79
N TYR A 132 -8.80 33.74 1.01
CA TYR A 132 -7.67 34.40 1.67
C TYR A 132 -6.72 35.09 0.70
N SER A 133 -6.99 35.05 -0.60
CA SER A 133 -6.16 35.63 -1.66
C SER A 133 -4.70 35.16 -1.60
N TYR A 134 -4.49 33.91 -1.20
CA TYR A 134 -3.15 33.32 -1.07
C TYR A 134 -2.50 33.11 -2.43
N LYS A 135 -1.24 33.58 -2.61
CA LYS A 135 -0.52 33.60 -3.89
C LYS A 135 0.84 32.88 -3.83
N GLY A 136 1.09 32.07 -2.80
CA GLY A 136 2.30 31.26 -2.71
C GLY A 136 2.46 30.27 -3.87
N TRP A 137 3.64 29.72 -4.04
CA TRP A 137 3.91 28.72 -5.09
C TRP A 137 3.08 27.46 -4.88
N ASP A 138 2.98 27.01 -3.66
CA ASP A 138 2.17 25.86 -3.20
C ASP A 138 0.68 26.07 -3.48
N GLY A 139 0.14 27.27 -3.21
CA GLY A 139 -1.24 27.60 -3.55
C GLY A 139 -1.50 27.51 -5.06
N ARG A 140 -0.54 27.93 -5.89
CA ARG A 140 -0.67 27.81 -7.37
C ARG A 140 -0.69 26.35 -7.81
N GLU A 141 0.08 25.47 -7.15
CA GLU A 141 0.08 24.05 -7.45
C GLU A 141 -1.27 23.40 -7.11
N PHE A 142 -1.88 23.72 -5.97
CA PHE A 142 -3.23 23.20 -5.64
C PHE A 142 -4.29 23.67 -6.65
N LEU A 143 -4.22 24.92 -7.09
CA LEU A 143 -5.15 25.43 -8.11
C LEU A 143 -4.93 24.71 -9.45
N ARG A 144 -3.68 24.50 -9.86
CA ARG A 144 -3.33 23.73 -11.05
C ARG A 144 -3.88 22.30 -10.98
N TRP A 145 -3.71 21.62 -9.86
CA TRP A 145 -4.24 20.26 -9.69
C TRP A 145 -5.75 20.22 -9.71
N TYR A 146 -6.40 21.21 -9.09
CA TYR A 146 -7.86 21.32 -9.17
C TYR A 146 -8.32 21.41 -10.64
N ASP A 147 -7.70 22.27 -11.42
CA ASP A 147 -8.03 22.45 -12.83
C ASP A 147 -7.78 21.16 -13.63
N GLU A 148 -6.64 20.49 -13.43
CA GLU A 148 -6.33 19.21 -14.07
C GLU A 148 -7.32 18.09 -13.71
N PHE A 149 -7.72 17.99 -12.44
CA PHE A 149 -8.74 17.02 -12.00
C PHE A 149 -10.12 17.35 -12.59
N ASN A 150 -10.44 18.62 -12.67
CA ASN A 150 -11.68 19.09 -13.25
C ASN A 150 -11.76 18.75 -14.75
N GLU A 151 -10.70 19.03 -15.51
CA GLU A 151 -10.57 18.64 -16.92
C GLU A 151 -10.60 17.12 -17.11
N PHE A 152 -9.94 16.37 -16.24
CA PHE A 152 -9.93 14.90 -16.26
C PHE A 152 -11.34 14.32 -16.13
N LEU A 153 -12.14 14.83 -15.20
CA LEU A 153 -13.53 14.38 -15.00
C LEU A 153 -14.36 14.56 -16.29
N ASP A 154 -14.19 15.69 -16.97
CA ASP A 154 -14.90 15.97 -18.22
C ASP A 154 -14.37 15.12 -19.38
N ALA A 155 -13.05 15.07 -19.56
CA ALA A 155 -12.41 14.30 -20.63
C ALA A 155 -12.70 12.79 -20.56
N LYS A 156 -12.84 12.25 -19.34
CA LYS A 156 -13.15 10.84 -19.11
C LYS A 156 -14.64 10.55 -18.90
N GLN A 157 -15.52 11.56 -19.03
CA GLN A 157 -16.98 11.46 -18.86
C GLN A 157 -17.37 10.87 -17.49
N LEU A 158 -16.63 11.23 -16.42
CA LEU A 158 -16.81 10.69 -15.09
C LEU A 158 -17.78 11.48 -14.21
N ARG A 159 -18.36 12.59 -14.71
CA ARG A 159 -19.29 13.44 -13.95
C ARG A 159 -20.56 12.74 -13.47
N THR A 160 -20.93 11.65 -14.13
CA THR A 160 -22.07 10.82 -13.68
C THR A 160 -21.75 10.02 -12.41
N VAL A 161 -20.48 9.79 -12.13
CA VAL A 161 -19.99 9.04 -10.96
C VAL A 161 -19.44 10.00 -9.91
N TYR A 162 -18.68 10.98 -10.33
CA TYR A 162 -18.08 12.03 -9.51
C TYR A 162 -18.51 13.41 -10.02
N PRO A 163 -19.63 13.95 -9.52
CA PRO A 163 -20.16 15.25 -9.99
C PRO A 163 -19.16 16.39 -9.79
N THR A 164 -18.41 16.39 -8.72
CA THR A 164 -17.41 17.41 -8.38
C THR A 164 -15.99 16.83 -8.27
N VAL A 165 -14.99 17.69 -8.25
CA VAL A 165 -13.61 17.30 -7.96
C VAL A 165 -13.49 16.78 -6.51
N ASP A 166 -14.26 17.35 -5.59
CA ASP A 166 -14.27 16.91 -4.19
C ASP A 166 -14.80 15.48 -4.04
N ASP A 167 -15.84 15.10 -4.79
CA ASP A 167 -16.37 13.72 -4.80
C ASP A 167 -15.30 12.72 -5.22
N LEU A 168 -14.51 13.03 -6.25
CA LEU A 168 -13.39 12.20 -6.68
C LEU A 168 -12.29 12.14 -5.60
N CYS A 169 -11.90 13.29 -5.04
CA CYS A 169 -10.89 13.35 -3.98
C CYS A 169 -11.31 12.51 -2.76
N VAL A 170 -12.56 12.61 -2.32
CA VAL A 170 -13.10 11.82 -1.20
C VAL A 170 -13.11 10.33 -1.52
N ALA A 171 -13.50 9.94 -2.73
CA ALA A 171 -13.49 8.54 -3.13
C ALA A 171 -12.07 7.95 -3.10
N MET A 172 -11.08 8.68 -3.61
CA MET A 172 -9.68 8.28 -3.54
C MET A 172 -9.17 8.25 -2.08
N GLY A 173 -9.57 9.22 -1.26
CA GLY A 173 -9.29 9.26 0.18
C GLY A 173 -9.88 8.05 0.92
N THR A 174 -11.08 7.60 0.52
CA THR A 174 -11.73 6.41 1.08
C THR A 174 -10.86 5.17 0.84
N VAL A 175 -10.36 4.97 -0.37
CA VAL A 175 -9.45 3.85 -0.69
C VAL A 175 -8.17 3.93 0.12
N SER A 176 -7.61 5.15 0.27
CA SER A 176 -6.42 5.38 1.09
C SER A 176 -6.67 5.00 2.56
N TYR A 177 -7.79 5.40 3.14
CA TYR A 177 -8.13 5.10 4.52
C TYR A 177 -8.40 3.61 4.77
N GLU A 178 -9.08 2.93 3.85
CA GLU A 178 -9.26 1.47 3.92
C GLU A 178 -7.92 0.73 3.87
N HIS A 179 -7.03 1.14 2.99
CA HIS A 179 -5.69 0.57 2.92
C HIS A 179 -4.90 0.81 4.21
N GLN A 180 -4.91 2.03 4.75
CA GLN A 180 -4.28 2.37 6.02
C GLN A 180 -4.84 1.54 7.17
N GLY A 181 -6.17 1.43 7.23
CA GLY A 181 -6.85 0.64 8.24
C GLY A 181 -6.46 -0.83 8.20
N ARG A 182 -6.35 -1.43 7.03
CA ARG A 182 -5.90 -2.82 6.86
C ARG A 182 -4.44 -3.02 7.28
N LYS A 183 -3.58 -2.04 7.06
CA LYS A 183 -2.20 -2.08 7.57
C LYS A 183 -2.17 -2.04 9.09
N ILE A 184 -2.92 -1.14 9.70
CA ILE A 184 -3.09 -1.06 11.16
C ILE A 184 -3.61 -2.40 11.70
N GLU A 185 -4.64 -2.95 11.11
CA GLU A 185 -5.22 -4.24 11.51
C GLU A 185 -4.18 -5.37 11.44
N SER A 186 -3.41 -5.44 10.35
CA SER A 186 -2.38 -6.46 10.18
C SER A 186 -1.27 -6.34 11.23
N ALA A 187 -0.85 -5.12 11.58
CA ALA A 187 0.11 -4.89 12.66
C ALA A 187 -0.45 -5.37 14.00
N ARG A 188 -1.71 -5.06 14.30
CA ARG A 188 -2.37 -5.39 15.57
C ARG A 188 -2.73 -6.86 15.74
N MET A 189 -2.90 -7.59 14.64
CA MET A 189 -3.10 -9.05 14.68
C MET A 189 -1.83 -9.81 15.03
N ASN A 190 -0.67 -9.20 14.92
CA ASN A 190 0.62 -9.82 15.22
C ASN A 190 1.09 -9.47 16.64
N ASN A 191 1.12 -10.47 17.53
CA ASN A 191 1.60 -10.31 18.91
C ASN A 191 3.08 -9.92 19.05
N LEU A 192 3.83 -9.91 17.96
CA LEU A 192 5.21 -9.42 17.95
C LEU A 192 5.30 -7.91 17.73
N THR A 193 4.22 -7.26 17.31
CA THR A 193 4.18 -5.82 17.12
C THR A 193 3.93 -5.12 18.44
N ASP A 194 4.86 -4.28 18.87
CA ASP A 194 4.73 -3.51 20.09
C ASP A 194 4.14 -2.13 19.88
N ALA A 195 4.42 -1.53 18.71
CA ALA A 195 3.89 -0.21 18.38
C ALA A 195 3.82 0.02 16.87
N TYR A 196 2.96 0.95 16.46
CA TYR A 196 2.89 1.49 15.11
C TYR A 196 2.56 2.97 15.13
N VAL A 197 3.02 3.69 14.13
CA VAL A 197 2.71 5.11 13.90
C VAL A 197 2.19 5.27 12.47
N VAL A 198 1.01 5.87 12.35
CA VAL A 198 0.47 6.25 11.04
C VAL A 198 1.30 7.40 10.50
N ASN A 199 1.98 7.15 9.39
CA ASN A 199 2.72 8.19 8.68
C ASN A 199 1.78 8.92 7.75
N GLY A 200 1.84 10.03 7.86
CA GLY A 200 1.74 11.38 8.20
C GLY A 200 0.33 11.69 8.68
N TRP A 201 0.23 12.48 9.71
CA TRP A 201 -1.05 13.07 10.07
C TRP A 201 -1.57 13.94 8.92
N GLU A 202 -0.70 14.67 8.32
CA GLU A 202 -0.95 15.67 7.28
C GLU A 202 -0.23 15.29 5.98
N SER A 203 -0.91 15.48 4.86
CA SER A 203 -0.31 15.37 3.54
C SER A 203 0.36 16.67 3.14
N GLU A 204 1.63 16.62 2.80
CA GLU A 204 2.40 17.76 2.30
C GLU A 204 2.50 17.74 0.77
N LEU A 205 2.61 18.92 0.18
CA LEU A 205 2.60 19.11 -1.28
C LEU A 205 3.74 18.39 -2.00
N THR A 206 4.89 18.26 -1.35
CA THR A 206 6.14 17.84 -2.01
C THR A 206 6.61 16.46 -1.59
N GLU A 207 5.94 15.79 -0.69
CA GLU A 207 6.45 14.55 -0.12
C GLU A 207 5.43 13.41 -0.16
N ASN A 208 4.61 13.29 0.84
CA ASN A 208 3.80 12.11 1.05
C ASN A 208 2.31 12.44 1.14
N TYR A 209 1.53 11.94 0.20
CA TYR A 209 0.09 12.16 0.17
C TYR A 209 -0.70 11.08 0.92
N SER A 210 -0.06 10.31 1.79
CA SER A 210 -0.71 9.27 2.60
C SER A 210 -1.41 9.81 3.84
N GLY A 211 -1.31 11.09 4.15
CA GLY A 211 -1.87 11.71 5.34
C GLY A 211 -3.39 11.53 5.51
N ILE A 212 -3.83 11.53 6.78
CA ILE A 212 -5.25 11.46 7.15
C ILE A 212 -5.96 12.77 6.82
N VAL A 213 -5.30 13.89 7.09
CA VAL A 213 -5.79 15.21 6.68
C VAL A 213 -4.89 15.79 5.60
N ASP A 214 -5.40 16.75 4.86
CA ASP A 214 -4.59 17.56 3.97
C ASP A 214 -3.92 18.73 4.74
N CYS A 215 -3.08 19.51 4.04
CA CYS A 215 -2.37 20.65 4.64
C CYS A 215 -3.30 21.78 5.14
N PHE A 216 -4.56 21.80 4.72
CA PHE A 216 -5.59 22.69 5.23
C PHE A 216 -6.39 22.08 6.40
N ARG A 217 -6.00 20.89 6.87
CA ARG A 217 -6.64 20.12 7.94
C ARG A 217 -8.01 19.55 7.59
N TYR A 218 -8.37 19.47 6.34
CA TYR A 218 -9.56 18.74 5.93
C TYR A 218 -9.30 17.23 5.93
N PRO A 219 -10.13 16.43 6.60
CA PRO A 219 -10.09 14.98 6.45
C PRO A 219 -10.30 14.59 4.98
N LYS A 220 -9.44 13.72 4.45
CA LYS A 220 -9.49 13.31 3.04
C LYS A 220 -10.65 12.35 2.75
N SER A 221 -11.18 11.70 3.79
CA SER A 221 -12.41 10.90 3.75
C SER A 221 -13.04 10.85 5.16
N ASP A 222 -14.00 9.91 5.38
CA ASP A 222 -14.62 9.72 6.68
C ASP A 222 -13.62 9.10 7.68
N PRO A 223 -13.22 9.80 8.76
CA PRO A 223 -12.31 9.26 9.76
C PRO A 223 -12.82 8.00 10.46
N ALA A 224 -14.13 7.72 10.43
CA ALA A 224 -14.71 6.52 11.00
C ALA A 224 -14.14 5.24 10.36
N ILE A 225 -13.68 5.32 9.11
CA ILE A 225 -13.03 4.20 8.41
C ILE A 225 -11.77 3.76 9.16
N ILE A 226 -10.86 4.69 9.47
CA ILE A 226 -9.64 4.38 10.23
C ILE A 226 -9.97 4.04 11.69
N ALA A 227 -10.90 4.78 12.32
CA ALA A 227 -11.32 4.54 13.70
C ALA A 227 -11.84 3.11 13.90
N ARG A 228 -12.48 2.52 12.90
CA ARG A 228 -12.93 1.13 12.92
C ARG A 228 -11.77 0.16 13.21
N TYR A 229 -10.63 0.35 12.58
CA TYR A 229 -9.45 -0.51 12.73
C TYR A 229 -8.62 -0.21 13.99
N ASN A 230 -8.89 0.94 14.65
CA ASN A 230 -8.24 1.35 15.89
C ASN A 230 -9.05 1.04 17.16
N GLN A 231 -10.17 0.32 17.06
CA GLN A 231 -10.94 -0.08 18.23
C GLN A 231 -10.11 -0.97 19.15
N PRO A 232 -10.16 -0.77 20.48
CA PRO A 232 -9.37 -1.58 21.41
C PRO A 232 -9.88 -3.01 21.59
N LEU A 233 -11.06 -3.30 21.05
CA LEU A 233 -11.67 -4.64 21.05
C LEU A 233 -12.56 -4.78 19.81
N TYR A 234 -12.19 -5.67 18.91
CA TYR A 234 -13.03 -6.03 17.76
C TYR A 234 -12.59 -7.35 17.12
N VAL A 235 -13.42 -7.91 16.26
CA VAL A 235 -13.08 -9.09 15.46
C VAL A 235 -12.56 -8.62 14.10
N ALA A 236 -11.29 -8.88 13.80
CA ALA A 236 -10.74 -8.68 12.47
C ALA A 236 -11.19 -9.83 11.56
N VAL A 237 -11.88 -9.50 10.49
CA VAL A 237 -12.37 -10.43 9.48
C VAL A 237 -11.42 -10.39 8.30
N LYS A 238 -10.60 -11.43 8.14
CA LYS A 238 -9.54 -11.49 7.12
C LYS A 238 -9.96 -12.33 5.93
N THR A 239 -10.58 -11.70 4.96
CA THR A 239 -10.87 -12.34 3.68
C THR A 239 -9.57 -12.52 2.89
N ARG A 240 -9.40 -13.70 2.27
CA ARG A 240 -8.24 -13.96 1.40
C ARG A 240 -8.46 -13.47 -0.03
N GLN A 241 -9.68 -13.06 -0.35
CA GLN A 241 -10.09 -12.55 -1.66
C GLN A 241 -11.13 -11.47 -1.45
N GLN A 242 -10.96 -10.32 -2.08
CA GLN A 242 -11.97 -9.27 -2.03
C GLN A 242 -13.01 -9.37 -3.15
N VAL A 243 -12.68 -10.09 -4.20
CA VAL A 243 -13.58 -10.31 -5.34
C VAL A 243 -13.80 -11.80 -5.50
N ALA A 244 -15.04 -12.22 -5.58
CA ALA A 244 -15.40 -13.62 -5.74
C ALA A 244 -16.55 -13.80 -6.72
N ALA A 245 -16.60 -14.99 -7.35
CA ALA A 245 -17.71 -15.34 -8.21
C ALA A 245 -19.00 -15.49 -7.39
N ALA A 246 -20.10 -14.94 -7.87
CA ALA A 246 -21.42 -15.13 -7.30
C ALA A 246 -21.78 -16.62 -7.22
N GLY A 247 -22.25 -17.07 -6.07
CA GLY A 247 -22.52 -18.48 -5.79
C GLY A 247 -21.29 -19.35 -5.53
N GLY A 248 -20.08 -18.76 -5.49
CA GLY A 248 -18.84 -19.42 -5.11
C GLY A 248 -18.59 -19.40 -3.59
N GLU A 249 -17.33 -19.51 -3.21
CA GLU A 249 -16.89 -19.46 -1.80
C GLU A 249 -15.67 -18.54 -1.67
N VAL A 250 -15.52 -17.90 -0.50
CA VAL A 250 -14.29 -17.23 -0.07
C VAL A 250 -13.78 -17.88 1.22
N THR A 251 -12.45 -17.82 1.40
CA THR A 251 -11.84 -18.31 2.65
C THR A 251 -11.55 -17.12 3.54
N VAL A 252 -11.95 -17.26 4.82
CA VAL A 252 -11.85 -16.17 5.80
C VAL A 252 -11.22 -16.68 7.09
N ASP A 253 -10.31 -15.90 7.65
CA ASP A 253 -9.76 -16.11 8.97
C ASP A 253 -10.30 -15.02 9.92
N PHE A 254 -10.55 -15.37 11.17
CA PHE A 254 -11.11 -14.48 12.16
C PHE A 254 -10.15 -14.31 13.33
N TYR A 255 -9.73 -13.06 13.58
CA TYR A 255 -8.85 -12.72 14.67
C TYR A 255 -9.57 -11.84 15.69
N LEU A 256 -9.20 -11.96 16.95
CA LEU A 256 -9.62 -11.06 18.00
C LEU A 256 -8.51 -10.06 18.28
N ILE A 257 -8.78 -8.78 18.11
CA ILE A 257 -7.97 -7.70 18.64
C ILE A 257 -8.47 -7.42 20.05
N ASN A 258 -7.62 -7.55 21.06
CA ASN A 258 -8.03 -7.63 22.46
C ASN A 258 -7.14 -6.83 23.41
N GLU A 259 -7.25 -5.53 23.37
CA GLU A 259 -6.60 -4.61 24.33
C GLU A 259 -7.44 -4.40 25.61
N LYS A 260 -8.64 -5.00 25.67
CA LYS A 260 -9.57 -4.94 26.82
C LYS A 260 -9.45 -6.16 27.76
N ASN A 261 -8.49 -7.06 27.46
CA ASN A 261 -8.25 -8.24 28.28
C ASN A 261 -9.48 -9.14 28.47
N VAL A 262 -10.30 -9.31 27.42
CA VAL A 262 -11.40 -10.26 27.40
C VAL A 262 -10.84 -11.68 27.49
N ARG A 263 -11.45 -12.56 28.34
CA ARG A 263 -10.96 -13.92 28.59
C ARG A 263 -12.07 -14.96 28.65
N GLY A 264 -11.68 -16.21 28.38
CA GLY A 264 -12.51 -17.39 28.55
C GLY A 264 -13.35 -17.73 27.33
N ASN A 265 -14.32 -18.63 27.52
CA ASN A 265 -15.10 -19.21 26.43
C ASN A 265 -16.10 -18.21 25.84
N HIS A 266 -16.18 -18.22 24.54
CA HIS A 266 -17.05 -17.38 23.72
C HIS A 266 -17.54 -18.15 22.51
N GLN A 267 -18.57 -17.64 21.88
CA GLN A 267 -19.07 -18.09 20.58
C GLN A 267 -18.83 -17.03 19.53
N LEU A 268 -18.24 -17.41 18.41
CA LEU A 268 -18.12 -16.57 17.22
C LEU A 268 -19.24 -16.93 16.25
N LYS A 269 -20.19 -16.01 16.06
CA LYS A 269 -21.29 -16.13 15.11
C LYS A 269 -20.96 -15.38 13.84
N ILE A 270 -21.07 -16.06 12.71
CA ILE A 270 -20.68 -15.52 11.40
C ILE A 270 -21.91 -15.47 10.50
N SER A 271 -22.09 -14.35 9.82
CA SER A 271 -23.14 -14.14 8.83
C SER A 271 -22.62 -13.36 7.61
N VAL A 272 -23.35 -13.48 6.51
CA VAL A 272 -23.13 -12.70 5.28
C VAL A 272 -24.40 -11.95 4.95
N THR A 273 -24.26 -10.66 4.67
CA THR A 273 -25.34 -9.81 4.16
C THR A 273 -25.05 -9.49 2.69
N ASP A 274 -25.99 -9.79 1.80
CA ASP A 274 -25.85 -9.51 0.38
C ASP A 274 -26.14 -8.03 0.04
N SER A 275 -25.93 -7.66 -1.22
CA SER A 275 -26.15 -6.31 -1.73
C SER A 275 -27.60 -5.82 -1.65
N GLN A 276 -28.56 -6.73 -1.37
CA GLN A 276 -30.00 -6.46 -1.19
C GLN A 276 -30.40 -6.41 0.29
N GLY A 277 -29.44 -6.58 1.20
CA GLY A 277 -29.67 -6.58 2.64
C GLY A 277 -30.17 -7.92 3.22
N LYS A 278 -30.18 -9.00 2.41
CA LYS A 278 -30.56 -10.34 2.89
C LYS A 278 -29.42 -10.94 3.69
N VAL A 279 -29.70 -11.32 4.92
CA VAL A 279 -28.73 -11.95 5.83
C VAL A 279 -28.80 -13.48 5.69
N MET A 280 -27.63 -14.09 5.61
CA MET A 280 -27.45 -15.54 5.63
C MET A 280 -26.51 -15.92 6.77
N GLU A 281 -26.99 -16.75 7.70
CA GLU A 281 -26.14 -17.30 8.75
C GLU A 281 -25.19 -18.34 8.16
N VAL A 282 -23.90 -18.21 8.48
CA VAL A 282 -22.86 -19.15 8.04
C VAL A 282 -22.60 -20.21 9.09
N GLY A 283 -22.44 -19.81 10.35
CA GLY A 283 -22.20 -20.76 11.43
C GLY A 283 -21.87 -20.10 12.77
N THR A 284 -21.78 -20.94 13.79
CA THR A 284 -21.34 -20.57 15.14
C THR A 284 -20.17 -21.46 15.53
N TYR A 285 -19.11 -20.87 16.03
CA TYR A 285 -17.87 -21.53 16.40
C TYR A 285 -17.55 -21.28 17.86
N GLU A 286 -17.30 -22.34 18.61
CA GLU A 286 -16.80 -22.21 19.99
C GLU A 286 -15.35 -21.75 19.95
N THR A 287 -15.04 -20.69 20.70
CA THR A 287 -13.71 -20.09 20.78
C THR A 287 -13.37 -19.74 22.22
N GLU A 288 -12.08 -19.57 22.48
CA GLU A 288 -11.60 -19.11 23.77
C GLU A 288 -10.73 -17.86 23.57
N ALA A 289 -11.05 -16.76 24.26
CA ALA A 289 -10.24 -15.57 24.30
C ALA A 289 -9.15 -15.73 25.38
N ALA A 290 -7.89 -15.69 24.98
CA ALA A 290 -6.75 -15.87 25.88
C ALA A 290 -6.55 -14.66 26.80
N GLY A 291 -6.63 -13.47 26.27
CA GLY A 291 -6.33 -12.22 26.99
C GLY A 291 -4.88 -12.14 27.48
N GLY A 292 -4.63 -11.32 28.50
CA GLY A 292 -3.27 -11.13 29.02
C GLY A 292 -2.39 -10.40 28.02
N GLU A 293 -1.28 -11.02 27.65
CA GLU A 293 -0.30 -10.49 26.70
C GLU A 293 -0.63 -10.88 25.24
N VAL A 294 -1.76 -11.52 25.00
CA VAL A 294 -2.23 -11.90 23.66
C VAL A 294 -3.17 -10.83 23.14
N TYR A 295 -2.65 -9.90 22.38
CA TYR A 295 -3.42 -8.78 21.80
C TYR A 295 -4.09 -9.12 20.48
N GLY A 296 -3.41 -9.90 19.64
CA GLY A 296 -3.93 -10.41 18.37
C GLY A 296 -4.02 -11.94 18.43
N GLN A 297 -5.23 -12.48 18.41
CA GLN A 297 -5.46 -13.91 18.54
C GLN A 297 -6.26 -14.45 17.35
N LEU A 298 -5.74 -15.48 16.69
CA LEU A 298 -6.52 -16.24 15.73
C LEU A 298 -7.59 -17.03 16.49
N LEU A 299 -8.87 -16.73 16.23
CA LEU A 299 -10.01 -17.45 16.81
C LEU A 299 -10.41 -18.65 15.95
N VAL A 300 -10.62 -18.43 14.66
CA VAL A 300 -11.04 -19.48 13.72
C VAL A 300 -10.35 -19.25 12.38
N LYS A 301 -9.81 -20.32 11.81
CA LYS A 301 -9.06 -20.30 10.55
C LYS A 301 -9.78 -21.05 9.43
N ASP A 302 -9.52 -20.64 8.19
CA ASP A 302 -9.92 -21.34 6.96
C ASP A 302 -11.44 -21.56 6.81
N VAL A 303 -12.25 -20.64 7.36
CA VAL A 303 -13.71 -20.74 7.24
C VAL A 303 -14.12 -20.51 5.79
N LYS A 304 -14.88 -21.45 5.24
CA LYS A 304 -15.49 -21.33 3.91
C LYS A 304 -16.79 -20.58 4.01
N ILE A 305 -16.84 -19.41 3.42
CA ILE A 305 -18.02 -18.54 3.43
C ILE A 305 -18.65 -18.57 2.04
N PRO A 306 -19.92 -19.00 1.92
CA PRO A 306 -20.62 -18.97 0.65
C PRO A 306 -20.85 -17.52 0.19
N VAL A 307 -20.55 -17.25 -1.08
CA VAL A 307 -20.77 -15.95 -1.69
C VAL A 307 -22.21 -15.88 -2.21
N PRO A 308 -22.99 -14.86 -1.82
CA PRO A 308 -24.35 -14.69 -2.33
C PRO A 308 -24.40 -14.67 -3.86
N THR A 309 -25.49 -15.21 -4.42
CA THR A 309 -25.71 -15.22 -5.89
C THR A 309 -26.09 -13.84 -6.45
N ALA A 310 -26.58 -12.94 -5.61
CA ALA A 310 -26.75 -11.55 -5.96
C ALA A 310 -25.37 -10.90 -6.17
N GLY A 311 -25.14 -10.29 -7.34
CA GLY A 311 -23.95 -9.49 -7.59
C GLY A 311 -23.94 -8.23 -6.74
N GLY A 312 -22.75 -7.66 -6.51
CA GLY A 312 -22.55 -6.44 -5.73
C GLY A 312 -21.81 -6.67 -4.41
N LEU A 313 -21.76 -5.63 -3.60
CA LEU A 313 -21.05 -5.64 -2.33
C LEU A 313 -21.79 -6.52 -1.31
N CYS A 314 -21.05 -7.45 -0.70
CA CYS A 314 -21.55 -8.35 0.35
C CYS A 314 -20.69 -8.14 1.59
N ARG A 315 -21.34 -8.10 2.75
CA ARG A 315 -20.67 -7.92 4.04
C ARG A 315 -20.58 -9.22 4.82
N ILE A 316 -19.38 -9.63 5.18
CA ILE A 316 -19.13 -10.73 6.11
C ILE A 316 -19.02 -10.13 7.50
N GLU A 317 -19.93 -10.47 8.40
CA GLU A 317 -19.95 -9.98 9.77
C GLU A 317 -19.64 -11.12 10.74
N ALA A 318 -18.86 -10.80 11.78
CA ALA A 318 -18.55 -11.70 12.88
C ALA A 318 -18.94 -11.06 14.22
N LYS A 319 -19.64 -11.81 15.07
CA LYS A 319 -20.06 -11.39 16.42
C LYS A 319 -19.45 -12.33 17.44
N LEU A 320 -18.58 -11.81 18.29
CA LEU A 320 -18.08 -12.54 19.46
C LEU A 320 -19.10 -12.40 20.58
N CYS A 321 -19.64 -13.51 21.03
CA CYS A 321 -20.70 -13.56 22.03
C CYS A 321 -20.23 -14.31 23.28
N LYS A 322 -20.64 -13.83 24.45
CA LYS A 322 -20.55 -14.57 25.70
C LYS A 322 -21.96 -14.82 26.19
N GLU A 323 -22.33 -16.07 26.31
CA GLU A 323 -23.71 -16.46 26.55
C GLU A 323 -24.64 -15.90 25.44
N ASN A 324 -25.57 -15.00 25.79
CA ASN A 324 -26.49 -14.36 24.85
C ASN A 324 -26.11 -12.87 24.54
N SER A 325 -24.99 -12.41 25.07
CA SER A 325 -24.58 -11.01 24.90
C SER A 325 -23.46 -10.87 23.90
N VAL A 326 -23.58 -9.90 22.98
CA VAL A 326 -22.52 -9.55 22.05
C VAL A 326 -21.43 -8.79 22.80
N VAL A 327 -20.22 -9.32 22.79
CA VAL A 327 -19.02 -8.72 23.42
C VAL A 327 -18.39 -7.72 22.47
N THR A 328 -18.23 -8.12 21.21
CA THR A 328 -17.71 -7.24 20.14
C THR A 328 -18.07 -7.81 18.78
N THR A 329 -17.88 -6.99 17.76
CA THR A 329 -18.17 -7.35 16.36
C THR A 329 -17.02 -6.97 15.47
N GLY A 330 -17.06 -7.42 14.23
CA GLY A 330 -16.22 -6.94 13.14
C GLY A 330 -16.80 -7.39 11.81
N TYR A 331 -16.29 -6.79 10.74
CA TYR A 331 -16.74 -7.12 9.38
C TYR A 331 -15.66 -6.84 8.35
N ASP A 332 -15.79 -7.50 7.20
CA ASP A 332 -15.11 -7.14 5.97
C ASP A 332 -16.07 -7.27 4.80
N ASP A 333 -15.82 -6.51 3.75
CA ASP A 333 -16.67 -6.48 2.57
C ASP A 333 -15.99 -7.19 1.40
N ILE A 334 -16.75 -7.96 0.64
CA ILE A 334 -16.33 -8.63 -0.59
C ILE A 334 -17.24 -8.22 -1.75
N LEU A 335 -16.69 -8.17 -2.96
CA LEU A 335 -17.45 -7.95 -4.17
C LEU A 335 -17.85 -9.28 -4.81
N SER A 336 -19.15 -9.59 -4.81
CA SER A 336 -19.72 -10.70 -5.55
C SER A 336 -19.91 -10.32 -7.02
N VAL A 337 -19.28 -11.05 -7.92
CA VAL A 337 -19.33 -10.78 -9.37
C VAL A 337 -20.07 -11.90 -10.10
N ASN A 338 -21.16 -11.54 -10.77
CA ASN A 338 -21.86 -12.49 -11.63
C ASN A 338 -21.15 -12.54 -13.00
N LEU A 339 -20.32 -13.57 -13.19
CA LEU A 339 -19.56 -13.78 -14.41
C LEU A 339 -20.36 -14.52 -15.50
N ALA A 340 -21.54 -15.05 -15.16
CA ALA A 340 -22.35 -15.85 -16.11
C ALA A 340 -23.01 -14.98 -17.19
N SER A 341 -23.21 -13.69 -16.95
CA SER A 341 -23.87 -12.78 -17.88
C SER A 341 -22.94 -12.12 -18.89
N ASN A 342 -21.61 -12.16 -18.68
CA ASN A 342 -20.63 -11.46 -19.50
C ASN A 342 -19.65 -12.48 -20.08
N MET A 343 -20.02 -13.10 -21.20
CA MET A 343 -19.07 -13.91 -21.96
C MET A 343 -18.19 -12.97 -22.79
N LEU A 344 -16.88 -13.18 -22.69
CA LEU A 344 -15.93 -12.52 -23.59
C LEU A 344 -16.16 -13.00 -25.03
N ASP A 345 -16.24 -12.07 -25.94
CA ASP A 345 -16.41 -12.34 -27.37
C ASP A 345 -15.05 -12.26 -28.09
N GLY A 346 -14.96 -12.96 -29.22
CA GLY A 346 -13.75 -12.97 -30.03
C GLY A 346 -12.69 -13.99 -29.62
N LYS A 347 -11.71 -14.16 -30.47
CA LYS A 347 -10.57 -15.07 -30.30
C LYS A 347 -9.56 -14.47 -29.32
N GLY A 348 -9.30 -15.13 -28.21
CA GLY A 348 -8.39 -14.64 -27.19
C GLY A 348 -7.34 -15.61 -26.77
N ALA A 349 -6.28 -15.10 -26.14
CA ALA A 349 -5.24 -15.88 -25.52
C ALA A 349 -4.91 -15.36 -24.11
N VAL A 350 -4.37 -16.24 -23.28
CA VAL A 350 -3.90 -15.92 -21.93
C VAL A 350 -2.40 -16.08 -21.87
N TRP A 351 -1.71 -15.06 -21.41
CA TRP A 351 -0.30 -15.11 -21.10
C TRP A 351 -0.11 -15.18 -19.58
N GLU A 352 0.17 -16.37 -19.08
CA GLU A 352 0.34 -16.64 -17.65
C GLU A 352 1.41 -17.70 -17.39
N ASP A 353 1.90 -17.76 -16.14
CA ASP A 353 2.69 -18.89 -15.67
C ASP A 353 1.73 -19.98 -15.14
N GLY A 354 1.59 -21.07 -15.89
CA GLY A 354 0.64 -22.13 -15.56
C GLY A 354 -0.65 -22.07 -16.39
N SER A 355 -1.79 -22.32 -15.77
CA SER A 355 -3.08 -22.37 -16.47
C SER A 355 -4.27 -21.92 -15.61
N ALA A 356 -4.01 -21.17 -14.55
CA ALA A 356 -5.06 -20.77 -13.60
C ALA A 356 -6.12 -19.86 -14.24
N LEU A 357 -5.69 -18.81 -14.93
CA LEU A 357 -6.57 -17.90 -15.63
C LEU A 357 -7.23 -18.56 -16.84
N GLN A 358 -6.48 -19.35 -17.61
CA GLN A 358 -7.06 -20.10 -18.72
C GLN A 358 -8.17 -21.06 -18.24
N ASN A 359 -7.96 -21.75 -17.10
CA ASN A 359 -8.96 -22.61 -16.50
C ASN A 359 -10.15 -21.82 -15.97
N PHE A 360 -9.91 -20.65 -15.35
CA PHE A 360 -10.96 -19.75 -14.90
C PHE A 360 -11.85 -19.25 -16.04
N LEU A 361 -11.27 -18.99 -17.22
CA LEU A 361 -11.99 -18.51 -18.38
C LEU A 361 -12.77 -19.60 -19.14
N LYS A 362 -12.56 -20.88 -18.83
CA LYS A 362 -13.35 -21.97 -19.43
C LYS A 362 -14.85 -21.75 -19.21
N GLY A 363 -15.61 -21.72 -20.30
CA GLY A 363 -17.06 -21.48 -20.25
C GLY A 363 -17.46 -20.02 -20.01
N LYS A 364 -16.49 -19.08 -19.99
CA LYS A 364 -16.74 -17.64 -19.86
C LYS A 364 -16.38 -16.87 -21.15
N THR A 365 -16.01 -17.60 -22.17
CA THR A 365 -15.68 -17.10 -23.51
C THR A 365 -16.48 -17.85 -24.54
N LYS A 366 -16.85 -17.20 -25.64
CA LYS A 366 -17.56 -17.86 -26.75
C LYS A 366 -16.64 -18.82 -27.51
N GLU A 367 -15.36 -18.48 -27.61
CA GLU A 367 -14.35 -19.32 -28.25
C GLU A 367 -13.40 -19.92 -27.20
N ALA A 368 -12.71 -20.99 -27.57
CA ALA A 368 -11.72 -21.61 -26.68
C ALA A 368 -10.53 -20.65 -26.49
N VAL A 369 -10.13 -20.47 -25.23
CA VAL A 369 -8.99 -19.63 -24.85
C VAL A 369 -7.70 -20.43 -24.99
N ALA A 370 -6.79 -19.96 -25.82
CA ALA A 370 -5.45 -20.54 -25.97
C ALA A 370 -4.47 -19.96 -24.94
N ALA A 371 -3.40 -20.74 -24.64
CA ALA A 371 -2.21 -20.12 -24.08
C ALA A 371 -1.56 -19.22 -25.13
N TYR A 372 -1.03 -18.08 -24.71
CA TYR A 372 -0.41 -17.14 -25.65
C TYR A 372 0.88 -17.71 -26.23
N GLU A 373 0.95 -17.71 -27.56
CA GLU A 373 2.14 -18.05 -28.34
C GLU A 373 2.25 -17.06 -29.51
N ASP A 374 3.45 -16.74 -29.96
CA ASP A 374 3.67 -15.69 -30.98
C ASP A 374 3.07 -16.02 -32.35
N ASN A 375 2.67 -17.25 -32.59
CA ASN A 375 2.15 -17.75 -33.89
C ASN A 375 0.63 -17.92 -33.93
N LEU A 376 -0.13 -17.46 -32.97
CA LEU A 376 -1.60 -17.65 -32.88
C LEU A 376 -2.40 -16.90 -33.94
N GLY A 377 -1.74 -16.07 -34.76
CA GLY A 377 -2.39 -15.20 -35.73
C GLY A 377 -3.15 -14.05 -35.06
N LYS A 378 -4.17 -13.48 -35.77
CA LYS A 378 -4.91 -12.36 -35.24
C LYS A 378 -5.72 -12.77 -34.01
N LEU A 379 -5.50 -12.07 -32.91
CA LEU A 379 -6.27 -12.17 -31.69
C LEU A 379 -7.11 -10.88 -31.53
N ASP A 380 -8.29 -11.02 -30.94
CA ASP A 380 -9.15 -9.89 -30.58
C ASP A 380 -8.79 -9.36 -29.20
N TRP A 381 -8.27 -10.24 -28.31
CA TRP A 381 -7.79 -9.86 -26.99
C TRP A 381 -6.69 -10.80 -26.46
N ILE A 382 -5.87 -10.25 -25.56
CA ILE A 382 -4.89 -11.01 -24.78
C ILE A 382 -5.05 -10.63 -23.31
N MET A 383 -5.18 -11.62 -22.42
CA MET A 383 -5.12 -11.39 -20.98
C MET A 383 -3.73 -11.75 -20.46
N VAL A 384 -3.10 -10.81 -19.77
CA VAL A 384 -1.80 -10.99 -19.15
C VAL A 384 -2.01 -11.12 -17.65
N ALA A 385 -1.82 -12.31 -17.09
CA ALA A 385 -1.95 -12.60 -15.66
C ALA A 385 -0.59 -12.81 -14.98
N ARG A 386 0.43 -12.26 -15.57
CA ARG A 386 1.79 -12.36 -15.13
C ARG A 386 2.40 -10.98 -15.09
N PRO A 387 2.99 -10.53 -13.96
CA PRO A 387 3.81 -9.36 -14.04
C PRO A 387 4.90 -9.64 -15.06
N PRO A 388 5.07 -8.79 -16.08
CA PRO A 388 6.13 -8.97 -17.04
C PRO A 388 7.45 -9.00 -16.26
N ARG A 389 8.31 -9.97 -16.54
CA ARG A 389 9.65 -9.99 -15.97
C ARG A 389 10.39 -8.71 -16.38
N LYS A 390 11.25 -8.18 -15.52
CA LYS A 390 12.05 -6.99 -15.83
C LYS A 390 12.74 -7.10 -17.20
N ASP A 391 13.17 -8.28 -17.58
CA ASP A 391 13.79 -8.60 -18.87
C ASP A 391 12.80 -8.65 -20.06
N GLN A 392 11.50 -8.76 -19.81
CA GLN A 392 10.46 -8.84 -20.84
C GLN A 392 9.70 -7.51 -21.06
N LEU A 393 9.72 -6.61 -20.08
CA LEU A 393 9.04 -5.30 -20.15
C LEU A 393 9.81 -4.24 -20.95
N THR A 394 11.07 -4.50 -21.26
CA THR A 394 11.98 -3.42 -21.60
C THR A 394 12.43 -3.43 -23.05
N MET A 395 11.95 -4.34 -23.86
CA MET A 395 12.48 -4.45 -25.22
C MET A 395 11.36 -4.54 -26.26
N VAL A 396 11.05 -3.43 -26.87
CA VAL A 396 10.50 -3.45 -28.23
C VAL A 396 11.62 -3.96 -29.14
N PRO A 397 11.42 -5.07 -29.88
CA PRO A 397 12.45 -5.59 -30.75
C PRO A 397 12.99 -4.51 -31.68
N MET A 398 14.29 -4.45 -31.86
CA MET A 398 14.94 -3.46 -32.73
C MET A 398 14.38 -3.50 -34.15
N GLU A 399 13.96 -4.71 -34.58
CA GLU A 399 13.36 -4.92 -35.91
C GLU A 399 12.03 -4.22 -36.10
N ALA A 400 11.33 -3.92 -34.99
CA ALA A 400 10.05 -3.19 -34.99
C ALA A 400 10.23 -1.68 -34.90
N LEU A 401 11.46 -1.20 -34.62
CA LEU A 401 11.72 0.24 -34.41
C LEU A 401 12.38 0.85 -35.64
N ARG A 402 11.94 2.05 -36.00
CA ARG A 402 12.55 2.86 -37.06
C ARG A 402 12.65 4.31 -36.60
N SER A 403 13.83 4.89 -36.77
CA SER A 403 14.05 6.32 -36.64
C SER A 403 13.29 7.10 -37.74
N ALA A 404 13.24 8.41 -37.62
CA ALA A 404 12.57 9.27 -38.58
C ALA A 404 13.09 9.09 -40.01
N ASP A 405 14.38 8.81 -40.16
CA ASP A 405 15.04 8.53 -41.44
C ASP A 405 15.01 7.05 -41.86
N GLY A 406 14.27 6.20 -41.14
CA GLY A 406 14.03 4.79 -41.48
C GLY A 406 15.11 3.81 -41.04
N LYS A 407 16.11 4.24 -40.28
CA LYS A 407 17.12 3.35 -39.71
C LYS A 407 16.57 2.49 -38.57
N PRO A 408 17.10 1.27 -38.34
CA PRO A 408 16.72 0.48 -37.17
C PRO A 408 16.98 1.21 -35.84
N GLY A 409 15.96 1.31 -34.98
CA GLY A 409 16.00 2.01 -33.71
C GLY A 409 15.11 3.25 -33.67
N LEU A 410 15.12 3.95 -32.56
CA LEU A 410 14.42 5.21 -32.36
C LEU A 410 15.39 6.38 -32.21
N ASP A 411 15.03 7.54 -32.72
CA ASP A 411 15.74 8.77 -32.39
C ASP A 411 15.52 9.10 -30.92
N VAL A 412 16.62 9.32 -30.19
CA VAL A 412 16.62 9.67 -28.78
C VAL A 412 17.33 10.99 -28.60
N VAL A 413 16.65 11.93 -27.98
CA VAL A 413 17.21 13.22 -27.63
C VAL A 413 17.23 13.36 -26.13
N TYR A 414 18.37 13.71 -25.56
CA TYR A 414 18.58 13.94 -24.14
C TYR A 414 18.62 15.44 -23.89
N TYR A 415 17.93 15.87 -22.86
CA TYR A 415 17.83 17.28 -22.45
C TYR A 415 18.33 17.44 -21.02
N GLU A 416 18.99 18.55 -20.70
CA GLU A 416 19.38 18.89 -19.33
C GLU A 416 18.26 19.58 -18.53
N ASP A 417 17.06 19.68 -19.10
CA ASP A 417 15.88 20.28 -18.46
C ASP A 417 14.61 19.43 -18.73
N MET A 418 13.62 19.60 -17.88
CA MET A 418 12.34 18.89 -17.98
C MET A 418 11.39 19.52 -19.02
N GLU A 419 11.65 20.72 -19.47
CA GLU A 419 10.88 21.43 -20.49
C GLU A 419 11.29 21.05 -21.92
N PHE A 420 12.27 20.16 -22.09
CA PHE A 420 12.79 19.68 -23.36
C PHE A 420 13.33 20.83 -24.28
N GLN A 421 14.01 21.83 -23.70
CA GLN A 421 14.50 22.98 -24.42
C GLN A 421 16.01 22.96 -24.63
N LYS A 422 16.77 22.37 -23.71
CA LYS A 422 18.22 22.31 -23.75
C LYS A 422 18.70 20.92 -24.13
N GLU A 423 18.77 20.65 -25.43
CA GLU A 423 19.30 19.40 -25.96
C GLU A 423 20.81 19.29 -25.67
N VAL A 424 21.23 18.16 -25.12
CA VAL A 424 22.64 17.88 -24.81
C VAL A 424 23.21 16.73 -25.63
N TYR A 425 22.37 15.80 -26.10
CA TYR A 425 22.83 14.66 -26.86
C TYR A 425 21.72 14.05 -27.71
N HIS A 426 22.08 13.53 -28.89
CA HIS A 426 21.17 12.84 -29.78
C HIS A 426 21.81 11.55 -30.30
N GLU A 427 21.07 10.45 -30.32
CA GLU A 427 21.49 9.20 -30.90
C GLU A 427 20.32 8.44 -31.51
N VAL A 428 20.60 7.38 -32.28
CA VAL A 428 19.62 6.38 -32.68
C VAL A 428 19.81 5.16 -31.78
N ALA A 429 18.92 5.04 -30.79
CA ALA A 429 18.97 3.93 -29.85
C ALA A 429 18.37 2.66 -30.47
N LYS A 430 19.09 1.57 -30.36
CA LYS A 430 18.68 0.25 -30.88
C LYS A 430 17.64 -0.44 -30.01
N VAL A 431 17.46 0.00 -28.79
CA VAL A 431 16.53 -0.59 -27.80
C VAL A 431 15.95 0.52 -26.94
N VAL A 432 14.64 0.51 -26.72
CA VAL A 432 14.01 1.31 -25.67
C VAL A 432 14.21 0.57 -24.36
N ASN A 433 15.18 0.99 -23.58
CA ASN A 433 15.47 0.41 -22.27
C ASN A 433 15.02 1.36 -21.17
N LEU A 434 13.94 1.01 -20.48
CA LEU A 434 13.40 1.79 -19.37
C LEU A 434 14.01 1.39 -18.01
N SER A 435 14.91 0.40 -17.99
CA SER A 435 15.53 -0.09 -16.74
C SER A 435 16.65 0.80 -16.19
N ALA A 436 16.98 1.89 -16.86
CA ALA A 436 17.97 2.88 -16.40
C ALA A 436 17.50 3.75 -15.21
N ILE A 437 16.35 3.43 -14.62
CA ILE A 437 15.68 4.31 -13.62
C ILE A 437 16.20 4.11 -12.19
N GLU A 438 17.03 3.13 -11.92
CA GLU A 438 17.62 2.94 -10.59
C GLU A 438 19.04 3.54 -10.51
N GLY A 439 19.13 4.87 -10.45
CA GLY A 439 20.36 5.58 -10.03
C GLY A 439 21.52 5.63 -11.01
N ALA A 440 21.37 5.12 -12.23
CA ALA A 440 22.34 5.31 -13.30
C ALA A 440 21.81 6.33 -14.32
N THR A 441 22.61 7.29 -14.69
CA THR A 441 22.31 8.17 -15.82
C THR A 441 22.10 7.34 -17.07
N PRO A 442 20.98 7.52 -17.80
CA PRO A 442 20.71 6.75 -19.03
C PRO A 442 21.70 7.05 -20.15
N SER A 443 22.54 8.05 -20.00
CA SER A 443 23.62 8.40 -20.89
C SER A 443 24.81 8.95 -20.11
N PRO A 444 26.06 8.65 -20.50
CA PRO A 444 27.26 9.25 -19.88
C PRO A 444 27.34 10.75 -20.07
N PHE A 445 26.47 11.35 -20.86
CA PHE A 445 26.46 12.78 -21.18
C PHE A 445 25.42 13.58 -20.37
N VAL A 446 24.49 12.91 -19.67
CA VAL A 446 23.54 13.57 -18.79
C VAL A 446 23.98 13.33 -17.36
N TYR A 447 24.63 14.30 -16.77
CA TYR A 447 24.94 14.29 -15.34
C TYR A 447 23.63 14.53 -14.58
N MET A 448 23.38 13.70 -13.55
CA MET A 448 22.21 13.85 -12.67
C MET A 448 22.24 15.22 -11.98
N LEU A 449 21.62 16.18 -12.62
CA LEU A 449 21.05 17.35 -11.99
C LEU A 449 19.56 17.05 -11.83
N ASP A 450 18.95 17.51 -10.78
CA ASP A 450 17.52 17.35 -10.52
C ASP A 450 16.71 17.86 -11.72
N GLY A 451 16.31 16.96 -12.60
CA GLY A 451 15.47 17.23 -13.77
C GLY A 451 16.21 17.15 -15.11
N TYR A 452 16.10 16.02 -15.75
CA TYR A 452 16.48 15.84 -17.16
C TYR A 452 15.29 15.31 -17.95
N GLY A 453 15.27 15.56 -19.28
CA GLY A 453 14.27 15.05 -20.19
C GLY A 453 14.88 14.06 -21.20
N ILE A 454 14.15 13.00 -21.53
CA ILE A 454 14.48 12.09 -22.64
C ILE A 454 13.30 12.00 -23.59
N LYS A 455 13.51 12.31 -24.86
CA LYS A 455 12.48 12.23 -25.90
C LYS A 455 12.82 11.13 -26.88
N TRP A 456 11.93 10.17 -26.98
CA TRP A 456 12.00 9.11 -27.97
C TRP A 456 11.06 9.41 -29.13
N SER A 457 11.54 9.31 -30.35
CA SER A 457 10.71 9.53 -31.55
C SER A 457 11.09 8.54 -32.64
N GLY A 458 10.09 8.18 -33.48
CA GLY A 458 10.26 7.26 -34.56
C GLY A 458 8.97 6.52 -34.90
N LYS A 459 9.09 5.37 -35.52
CA LYS A 459 7.97 4.53 -35.95
C LYS A 459 8.13 3.14 -35.36
N VAL A 460 7.00 2.55 -34.97
CA VAL A 460 6.91 1.12 -34.67
C VAL A 460 6.22 0.46 -35.86
N LEU A 461 6.83 -0.57 -36.43
CA LEU A 461 6.30 -1.32 -37.58
C LEU A 461 5.20 -2.29 -37.16
#